data_82fa49f9ee97de6104226197b6484df3
#
_entry.id   82fa49f9ee97de6104226197b6484df3
#
_cell.length_a   1.000
_cell.length_b   1.000
_cell.length_c   1.000
_cell.angle_alpha   90.00
_cell.angle_beta   90.00
_cell.angle_gamma   90.00
#
_symmetry.space_group_name_H-M   'P 1'
#
loop_
_entity.id
_entity.type
_entity.pdbx_description
1 polymer ?
#
loop_
_entity_poly.entity_id
_entity_poly.type
_entity_poly.pdbx_seq_one_letter_code
_entity_poly.pdbx_strand_id
1 'polypeptide(L)'
;MSSELTHNPGQFDEVIHIIDNARSRAMKAVNAELIQMYWSVGAYLSELCSASSFGDKIIDEVAAYIAQENPNIKGFNRRGLYRMKQFYETYKDDEFVTPLVTQISWTNHLLIMSGSKTPDERHFYMALCAKEHYSKRELERQIGTSYYERSMISAKKPMPESVSHDVRESILDTHVLEFLDLPEQFSEKNLRKAIIENLKQFILEFGRDFTFIGEEYRVQVGNTDFFIDLLFYNRALSCLVPIELKIGKFKPEHIGQINFYLEALDRDVKKPNENPSVGVILCASKDDAVVEYALSRSMSPTLVADYRLCLPDKTLLQNKLRELTELALESGEGNEGDEE
;
A
#
# COMPACT_ATOMS: atom_id res chain seq x y z
N MET A 1 -48.55 -34.98 -2.66
CA MET A 1 -48.15 -33.82 -1.86
C MET A 1 -46.63 -33.81 -1.89
N SER A 2 -46.07 -33.05 -2.83
CA SER A 2 -44.60 -32.88 -2.95
C SER A 2 -44.24 -31.70 -2.02
N SER A 3 -43.50 -31.99 -0.95
CA SER A 3 -42.94 -30.94 -0.10
C SER A 3 -41.81 -30.25 -0.87
N GLU A 4 -42.06 -29.08 -1.40
CA GLU A 4 -41.02 -28.17 -1.85
C GLU A 4 -40.18 -27.80 -0.62
N LEU A 5 -38.96 -28.32 -0.59
CA LEU A 5 -37.92 -27.87 0.32
C LEU A 5 -37.58 -26.42 -0.06
N THR A 6 -38.14 -25.47 0.68
CA THR A 6 -37.74 -24.07 0.58
C THR A 6 -36.31 -23.95 1.09
N HIS A 7 -35.36 -23.99 0.18
CA HIS A 7 -33.96 -23.77 0.51
C HIS A 7 -33.75 -22.32 0.92
N ASN A 8 -33.25 -22.09 2.12
CA ASN A 8 -32.84 -20.77 2.59
C ASN A 8 -31.43 -20.48 2.05
N PRO A 9 -31.25 -19.52 1.11
CA PRO A 9 -29.95 -19.21 0.52
C PRO A 9 -28.85 -18.96 1.56
N GLY A 10 -29.16 -18.31 2.69
CA GLY A 10 -28.21 -18.05 3.76
C GLY A 10 -27.62 -19.26 4.47
N GLN A 11 -28.27 -20.44 4.37
CA GLN A 11 -27.70 -21.68 4.92
C GLN A 11 -26.62 -22.26 4.02
N PHE A 12 -26.70 -22.01 2.71
CA PHE A 12 -25.66 -22.44 1.78
C PHE A 12 -24.42 -21.53 1.81
N ASP A 13 -24.61 -20.25 2.08
CA ASP A 13 -23.51 -19.30 2.26
C ASP A 13 -22.62 -19.69 3.46
N GLU A 14 -23.21 -20.21 4.54
CA GLU A 14 -22.44 -20.71 5.68
C GLU A 14 -21.54 -21.89 5.30
N VAL A 15 -22.03 -22.83 4.46
CA VAL A 15 -21.21 -23.95 3.97
C VAL A 15 -20.06 -23.45 3.10
N ILE A 16 -20.31 -22.46 2.24
CA ILE A 16 -19.25 -21.83 1.42
C ILE A 16 -18.22 -21.17 2.34
N HIS A 17 -18.65 -20.41 3.34
CA HIS A 17 -17.77 -19.81 4.34
C HIS A 17 -16.89 -20.83 5.08
N ILE A 18 -17.46 -21.96 5.49
CA ILE A 18 -16.71 -23.04 6.15
C ILE A 18 -15.64 -23.60 5.21
N ILE A 19 -16.00 -23.85 3.95
CA ILE A 19 -15.07 -24.36 2.93
C ILE A 19 -13.94 -23.36 2.68
N ASP A 20 -14.26 -22.10 2.44
CA ASP A 20 -13.28 -21.07 2.11
C ASP A 20 -12.33 -20.79 3.28
N ASN A 21 -12.85 -20.76 4.51
CA ASN A 21 -12.03 -20.64 5.71
C ASN A 21 -11.09 -21.84 5.90
N ALA A 22 -11.58 -23.06 5.66
CA ALA A 22 -10.75 -24.27 5.76
C ALA A 22 -9.65 -24.28 4.68
N ARG A 23 -9.98 -23.92 3.43
CA ARG A 23 -9.01 -23.80 2.32
C ARG A 23 -7.96 -22.71 2.60
N SER A 24 -8.38 -21.56 3.08
CA SER A 24 -7.48 -20.45 3.44
C SER A 24 -6.49 -20.88 4.54
N ARG A 25 -6.97 -21.53 5.61
CA ARG A 25 -6.08 -22.07 6.66
C ARG A 25 -5.09 -23.09 6.13
N ALA A 26 -5.56 -24.05 5.30
CA ALA A 26 -4.70 -25.04 4.70
C ALA A 26 -3.61 -24.41 3.82
N MET A 27 -3.96 -23.43 2.99
CA MET A 27 -2.99 -22.72 2.14
C MET A 27 -1.95 -21.95 2.97
N LYS A 28 -2.38 -21.28 4.06
CA LYS A 28 -1.46 -20.60 4.97
C LYS A 28 -0.50 -21.57 5.64
N ALA A 29 -0.99 -22.73 6.10
CA ALA A 29 -0.15 -23.76 6.70
C ALA A 29 0.87 -24.31 5.70
N VAL A 30 0.44 -24.65 4.48
CA VAL A 30 1.36 -25.10 3.41
C VAL A 30 2.41 -24.04 3.09
N ASN A 31 2.03 -22.76 2.99
CA ASN A 31 3.00 -21.69 2.76
C ASN A 31 4.03 -21.61 3.90
N ALA A 32 3.56 -21.67 5.16
CA ALA A 32 4.44 -21.61 6.32
C ALA A 32 5.48 -22.76 6.31
N GLU A 33 5.05 -23.97 6.04
CA GLU A 33 5.93 -25.16 5.93
C GLU A 33 6.95 -25.02 4.79
N LEU A 34 6.51 -24.51 3.63
CA LEU A 34 7.41 -24.28 2.50
C LEU A 34 8.48 -23.22 2.84
N ILE A 35 8.10 -22.14 3.46
CA ILE A 35 9.05 -21.09 3.87
C ILE A 35 10.02 -21.62 4.92
N GLN A 36 9.53 -22.38 5.90
CA GLN A 36 10.37 -23.01 6.93
C GLN A 36 11.37 -24.00 6.31
N MET A 37 10.93 -24.78 5.33
CA MET A 37 11.81 -25.67 4.58
C MET A 37 12.90 -24.88 3.82
N TYR A 38 12.54 -23.80 3.10
CA TYR A 38 13.50 -22.97 2.39
C TYR A 38 14.50 -22.28 3.35
N TRP A 39 14.04 -21.89 4.52
CA TRP A 39 14.89 -21.38 5.59
C TRP A 39 15.90 -22.42 6.06
N SER A 40 15.42 -23.61 6.39
CA SER A 40 16.28 -24.71 6.89
C SER A 40 17.32 -25.16 5.86
N VAL A 41 16.91 -25.25 4.58
CA VAL A 41 17.84 -25.55 3.48
C VAL A 41 18.84 -24.42 3.31
N GLY A 42 18.40 -23.18 3.39
CA GLY A 42 19.26 -22.00 3.31
C GLY A 42 20.31 -21.95 4.43
N ALA A 43 19.89 -22.23 5.66
CA ALA A 43 20.78 -22.32 6.83
C ALA A 43 21.87 -23.38 6.65
N TYR A 44 21.48 -24.57 6.26
CA TYR A 44 22.39 -25.69 6.02
C TYR A 44 23.40 -25.37 4.89
N LEU A 45 22.92 -24.79 3.78
CA LEU A 45 23.81 -24.36 2.69
C LEU A 45 24.76 -23.23 3.08
N SER A 46 24.32 -22.30 3.93
CA SER A 46 25.17 -21.23 4.45
C SER A 46 26.30 -21.78 5.30
N GLU A 47 26.00 -22.75 6.16
CA GLU A 47 27.00 -23.46 7.00
C GLU A 47 27.99 -24.24 6.13
N LEU A 48 27.50 -25.05 5.19
CA LEU A 48 28.35 -25.82 4.27
C LEU A 48 29.31 -24.93 3.46
N CYS A 49 28.79 -23.83 2.92
CA CYS A 49 29.59 -22.88 2.14
C CYS A 49 30.65 -22.19 3.01
N SER A 50 30.35 -21.89 4.26
CA SER A 50 31.28 -21.23 5.20
C SER A 50 32.39 -22.16 5.66
N ALA A 51 32.11 -23.45 5.78
CA ALA A 51 33.07 -24.48 6.19
C ALA A 51 34.04 -24.91 5.06
N SER A 52 33.76 -24.53 3.81
CA SER A 52 34.47 -25.00 2.62
C SER A 52 35.27 -23.87 1.95
N SER A 53 36.48 -24.18 1.46
CA SER A 53 37.26 -23.30 0.60
C SER A 53 36.69 -23.14 -0.83
N PHE A 54 35.62 -23.87 -1.21
CA PHE A 54 34.99 -23.91 -2.54
C PHE A 54 33.48 -23.61 -2.49
N GLY A 55 33.07 -22.65 -1.66
CA GLY A 55 31.67 -22.39 -1.31
C GLY A 55 30.64 -22.48 -2.44
N ASP A 56 30.89 -21.88 -3.62
CA ASP A 56 29.90 -21.88 -4.73
C ASP A 56 29.80 -23.24 -5.45
N LYS A 57 30.90 -24.04 -5.49
CA LYS A 57 30.86 -25.38 -6.10
C LYS A 57 29.99 -26.36 -5.32
N ILE A 58 29.88 -26.19 -4.01
CA ILE A 58 29.04 -27.03 -3.16
C ILE A 58 27.57 -26.91 -3.57
N ILE A 59 27.10 -25.70 -3.91
CA ILE A 59 25.71 -25.50 -4.37
C ILE A 59 25.45 -26.26 -5.68
N ASP A 60 26.43 -26.29 -6.59
CA ASP A 60 26.33 -27.06 -7.84
C ASP A 60 26.28 -28.57 -7.58
N GLU A 61 27.12 -29.06 -6.65
CA GLU A 61 27.15 -30.47 -6.27
C GLU A 61 25.85 -30.91 -5.60
N VAL A 62 25.32 -30.10 -4.67
CA VAL A 62 24.03 -30.36 -4.01
C VAL A 62 22.89 -30.36 -5.03
N ALA A 63 22.88 -29.40 -5.97
CA ALA A 63 21.87 -29.33 -7.01
C ALA A 63 21.90 -30.59 -7.92
N ALA A 64 23.10 -31.03 -8.32
CA ALA A 64 23.30 -32.23 -9.12
C ALA A 64 22.86 -33.48 -8.37
N TYR A 65 23.23 -33.62 -7.10
CA TYR A 65 22.84 -34.73 -6.24
C TYR A 65 21.31 -34.82 -6.08
N ILE A 66 20.64 -33.72 -5.78
CA ILE A 66 19.17 -33.67 -5.66
C ILE A 66 18.51 -34.06 -6.98
N ALA A 67 19.02 -33.59 -8.12
CA ALA A 67 18.46 -33.93 -9.43
C ALA A 67 18.62 -35.44 -9.77
N GLN A 68 19.69 -36.06 -9.28
CA GLN A 68 19.93 -37.48 -9.46
C GLN A 68 19.03 -38.35 -8.56
N GLU A 69 18.99 -38.05 -7.26
CA GLU A 69 18.25 -38.84 -6.27
C GLU A 69 16.74 -38.60 -6.33
N ASN A 70 16.31 -37.37 -6.68
CA ASN A 70 14.92 -36.96 -6.66
C ASN A 70 14.53 -36.13 -7.91
N PRO A 71 14.50 -36.72 -9.11
CA PRO A 71 14.32 -35.96 -10.37
C PRO A 71 12.96 -35.28 -10.49
N ASN A 72 11.99 -35.65 -9.68
CA ASN A 72 10.63 -35.07 -9.68
C ASN A 72 10.49 -33.83 -8.80
N ILE A 73 11.47 -33.54 -7.93
CA ILE A 73 11.42 -32.36 -7.06
C ILE A 73 11.82 -31.12 -7.85
N LYS A 74 10.92 -30.14 -7.89
CA LYS A 74 11.14 -28.85 -8.58
C LYS A 74 11.58 -27.76 -7.60
N GLY A 75 12.37 -26.79 -8.09
CA GLY A 75 12.76 -25.62 -7.32
C GLY A 75 14.14 -25.74 -6.64
N PHE A 76 14.76 -26.91 -6.60
CA PHE A 76 16.06 -27.17 -5.96
C PHE A 76 17.23 -27.23 -6.95
N ASN A 77 17.10 -26.54 -8.07
CA ASN A 77 18.24 -26.30 -8.96
C ASN A 77 19.21 -25.27 -8.35
N ARG A 78 20.41 -25.10 -8.95
CA ARG A 78 21.43 -24.15 -8.50
C ARG A 78 20.85 -22.79 -8.12
N ARG A 79 20.02 -22.20 -8.97
CA ARG A 79 19.41 -20.88 -8.75
C ARG A 79 18.46 -20.88 -7.54
N GLY A 80 17.69 -21.96 -7.38
CA GLY A 80 16.75 -22.11 -6.25
C GLY A 80 17.49 -22.22 -4.92
N LEU A 81 18.50 -23.10 -4.86
CA LEU A 81 19.34 -23.29 -3.67
C LEU A 81 20.10 -22.01 -3.29
N TYR A 82 20.64 -21.29 -4.28
CA TYR A 82 21.31 -20.01 -4.02
C TYR A 82 20.34 -18.97 -3.42
N ARG A 83 19.10 -18.92 -3.90
CA ARG A 83 18.07 -18.03 -3.35
C ARG A 83 17.64 -18.41 -1.93
N MET A 84 17.60 -19.70 -1.60
CA MET A 84 17.31 -20.18 -0.24
C MET A 84 18.44 -19.78 0.72
N LYS A 85 19.70 -19.96 0.30
CA LYS A 85 20.87 -19.50 1.05
C LYS A 85 20.82 -17.98 1.27
N GLN A 86 20.61 -17.22 0.21
CA GLN A 86 20.49 -15.75 0.28
C GLN A 86 19.35 -15.31 1.22
N PHE A 87 18.20 -15.98 1.17
CA PHE A 87 17.06 -15.72 2.02
C PHE A 87 17.42 -15.87 3.50
N TYR A 88 18.05 -16.99 3.87
CA TYR A 88 18.52 -17.20 5.23
C TYR A 88 19.56 -16.14 5.64
N GLU A 89 20.58 -15.90 4.84
CA GLU A 89 21.64 -14.95 5.15
C GLU A 89 21.15 -13.49 5.25
N THR A 90 20.10 -13.16 4.52
CA THR A 90 19.51 -11.81 4.57
C THR A 90 18.75 -11.58 5.87
N TYR A 91 18.13 -12.61 6.45
CA TYR A 91 17.18 -12.44 7.55
C TYR A 91 17.54 -13.15 8.86
N LYS A 92 18.61 -13.95 8.91
CA LYS A 92 18.99 -14.77 10.07
C LYS A 92 19.20 -13.97 11.36
N ASP A 93 19.68 -12.74 11.24
CA ASP A 93 19.99 -11.85 12.38
C ASP A 93 18.90 -10.77 12.59
N ASP A 94 17.73 -10.92 11.94
CA ASP A 94 16.67 -9.93 11.92
C ASP A 94 15.44 -10.42 12.71
N GLU A 95 15.35 -9.98 13.96
CA GLU A 95 14.26 -10.37 14.87
C GLU A 95 12.88 -9.86 14.41
N PHE A 96 12.82 -8.75 13.69
CA PHE A 96 11.57 -8.19 13.16
C PHE A 96 10.93 -9.11 12.11
N VAL A 97 11.76 -9.78 11.33
CA VAL A 97 11.31 -10.62 10.21
C VAL A 97 10.70 -11.94 10.69
N THR A 98 11.17 -12.49 11.79
CA THR A 98 10.78 -13.82 12.29
C THR A 98 9.27 -14.07 12.31
N PRO A 99 8.41 -13.18 12.85
CA PRO A 99 6.96 -13.41 12.87
C PRO A 99 6.27 -13.19 11.50
N LEU A 100 6.91 -12.50 10.56
CA LEU A 100 6.34 -12.17 9.25
C LEU A 100 6.73 -13.17 8.15
N VAL A 101 7.88 -13.83 8.29
CA VAL A 101 8.47 -14.70 7.28
C VAL A 101 7.48 -15.72 6.72
N THR A 102 6.75 -16.41 7.58
CA THR A 102 5.81 -17.46 7.15
C THR A 102 4.48 -16.93 6.61
N GLN A 103 4.18 -15.65 6.78
CA GLN A 103 2.95 -15.02 6.30
C GLN A 103 3.06 -14.56 4.83
N ILE A 104 4.27 -14.48 4.30
CA ILE A 104 4.57 -13.96 2.97
C ILE A 104 4.91 -15.13 2.04
N SER A 105 4.46 -15.07 0.79
CA SER A 105 4.78 -16.11 -0.20
C SER A 105 6.25 -16.06 -0.60
N TRP A 106 6.82 -17.23 -0.97
CA TRP A 106 8.19 -17.32 -1.47
C TRP A 106 8.49 -16.32 -2.60
N THR A 107 7.55 -16.18 -3.53
CA THR A 107 7.71 -15.28 -4.66
C THR A 107 7.81 -13.81 -4.21
N ASN A 108 7.04 -13.42 -3.19
CA ASN A 108 7.09 -12.08 -2.63
C ASN A 108 8.38 -11.84 -1.85
N HIS A 109 8.89 -12.84 -1.11
CA HIS A 109 10.22 -12.73 -0.49
C HIS A 109 11.32 -12.47 -1.52
N LEU A 110 11.31 -13.18 -2.65
CA LEU A 110 12.28 -12.97 -3.72
C LEU A 110 12.18 -11.56 -4.33
N LEU A 111 10.96 -11.03 -4.47
CA LEU A 111 10.75 -9.65 -4.95
C LEU A 111 11.27 -8.62 -3.95
N ILE A 112 10.96 -8.78 -2.67
CA ILE A 112 11.43 -7.87 -1.60
C ILE A 112 12.95 -7.86 -1.56
N MET A 113 13.60 -9.02 -1.51
CA MET A 113 15.06 -9.12 -1.48
C MET A 113 15.73 -8.47 -2.70
N SER A 114 15.13 -8.60 -3.89
CA SER A 114 15.70 -8.04 -5.12
C SER A 114 15.35 -6.57 -5.35
N GLY A 115 14.22 -6.11 -4.84
CA GLY A 115 13.68 -4.76 -5.07
C GLY A 115 14.04 -3.75 -3.98
N SER A 116 14.45 -4.23 -2.79
CA SER A 116 14.75 -3.39 -1.63
C SER A 116 16.26 -3.37 -1.33
N LYS A 117 16.80 -2.18 -1.10
CA LYS A 117 18.25 -2.00 -0.86
C LYS A 117 18.61 -1.98 0.63
N THR A 118 17.71 -1.49 1.48
CA THR A 118 17.95 -1.32 2.91
C THR A 118 17.12 -2.29 3.75
N PRO A 119 17.52 -2.60 4.99
CA PRO A 119 16.67 -3.36 5.92
C PRO A 119 15.31 -2.72 6.12
N ASP A 120 15.25 -1.40 6.35
CA ASP A 120 13.99 -0.67 6.59
C ASP A 120 13.02 -0.78 5.41
N GLU A 121 13.52 -0.68 4.18
CA GLU A 121 12.71 -0.88 2.97
C GLU A 121 12.17 -2.32 2.90
N ARG A 122 12.98 -3.33 3.26
CA ARG A 122 12.52 -4.73 3.33
C ARG A 122 11.45 -4.93 4.39
N HIS A 123 11.67 -4.40 5.61
CA HIS A 123 10.69 -4.47 6.70
C HIS A 123 9.37 -3.83 6.31
N PHE A 124 9.41 -2.66 5.70
CA PHE A 124 8.23 -1.96 5.21
C PHE A 124 7.41 -2.83 4.23
N TYR A 125 8.04 -3.36 3.17
CA TYR A 125 7.33 -4.19 2.21
C TYR A 125 6.88 -5.53 2.79
N MET A 126 7.60 -6.10 3.76
CA MET A 126 7.16 -7.31 4.45
C MET A 126 5.91 -7.04 5.30
N ALA A 127 5.91 -6.00 6.12
CA ALA A 127 4.76 -5.60 6.92
C ALA A 127 3.54 -5.28 6.02
N LEU A 128 3.77 -4.56 4.93
CA LEU A 128 2.74 -4.22 3.95
C LEU A 128 2.16 -5.48 3.28
N CYS A 129 3.01 -6.43 2.86
CA CYS A 129 2.57 -7.70 2.30
C CYS A 129 1.75 -8.54 3.28
N ALA A 130 2.14 -8.58 4.55
CA ALA A 130 1.42 -9.33 5.58
C ALA A 130 0.06 -8.70 5.87
N LYS A 131 -0.02 -7.35 5.93
CA LYS A 131 -1.24 -6.58 6.16
C LYS A 131 -2.20 -6.68 4.97
N GLU A 132 -1.69 -6.38 3.77
CA GLU A 132 -2.50 -6.19 2.56
C GLU A 132 -2.68 -7.47 1.75
N HIS A 133 -2.00 -8.56 2.09
CA HIS A 133 -2.04 -9.84 1.36
C HIS A 133 -1.77 -9.68 -0.14
N TYR A 134 -0.75 -8.90 -0.52
CA TYR A 134 -0.44 -8.61 -1.91
C TYR A 134 -0.09 -9.87 -2.72
N SER A 135 -0.67 -9.98 -3.90
CA SER A 135 -0.17 -10.88 -4.94
C SER A 135 1.20 -10.39 -5.44
N LYS A 136 1.91 -11.27 -6.18
CA LYS A 136 3.19 -10.92 -6.80
C LYS A 136 3.11 -9.61 -7.62
N ARG A 137 2.08 -9.46 -8.46
CA ARG A 137 1.92 -8.30 -9.36
C ARG A 137 1.64 -7.01 -8.60
N GLU A 138 0.86 -7.10 -7.54
CA GLU A 138 0.57 -5.94 -6.69
C GLU A 138 1.82 -5.47 -5.96
N LEU A 139 2.59 -6.39 -5.36
CA LEU A 139 3.85 -6.05 -4.71
C LEU A 139 4.87 -5.48 -5.71
N GLU A 140 5.01 -6.10 -6.90
CA GLU A 140 5.91 -5.64 -7.96
C GLU A 140 5.58 -4.20 -8.38
N ARG A 141 4.30 -3.87 -8.47
CA ARG A 141 3.85 -2.50 -8.73
C ARG A 141 4.21 -1.56 -7.58
N GLN A 142 3.97 -1.93 -6.32
CA GLN A 142 4.29 -1.07 -5.18
C GLN A 142 5.80 -0.78 -5.09
N ILE A 143 6.65 -1.77 -5.35
CA ILE A 143 8.09 -1.57 -5.42
C ILE A 143 8.45 -0.67 -6.62
N GLY A 144 7.85 -0.92 -7.80
CA GLY A 144 8.09 -0.16 -9.02
C GLY A 144 7.65 1.31 -8.95
N THR A 145 6.60 1.61 -8.18
CA THR A 145 6.11 2.98 -7.93
C THR A 145 6.82 3.66 -6.76
N SER A 146 7.85 3.04 -6.18
CA SER A 146 8.60 3.58 -5.03
C SER A 146 7.70 3.92 -3.85
N TYR A 147 6.79 3.00 -3.50
CA TYR A 147 5.78 3.24 -2.46
C TYR A 147 6.43 3.50 -1.09
N TYR A 148 7.54 2.81 -0.76
CA TYR A 148 8.30 3.05 0.47
C TYR A 148 8.77 4.51 0.56
N GLU A 149 9.46 5.00 -0.46
CA GLU A 149 10.00 6.37 -0.48
C GLU A 149 8.87 7.42 -0.40
N ARG A 150 7.77 7.21 -1.14
CA ARG A 150 6.61 8.11 -1.11
C ARG A 150 5.94 8.12 0.26
N SER A 151 5.80 6.97 0.90
CA SER A 151 5.22 6.85 2.24
C SER A 151 6.09 7.55 3.29
N MET A 152 7.41 7.34 3.24
CA MET A 152 8.34 7.97 4.18
C MET A 152 8.42 9.49 4.00
N ILE A 153 8.39 9.98 2.75
CA ILE A 153 8.32 11.42 2.46
C ILE A 153 7.00 12.01 2.97
N SER A 154 5.88 11.34 2.69
CA SER A 154 4.56 11.75 3.18
C SER A 154 4.53 11.86 4.71
N ALA A 155 5.10 10.90 5.41
CA ALA A 155 5.15 10.88 6.87
C ALA A 155 5.95 12.04 7.49
N LYS A 156 6.94 12.58 6.77
CA LYS A 156 7.81 13.67 7.26
C LYS A 156 7.27 15.08 6.98
N LYS A 157 6.22 15.23 6.19
CA LYS A 157 5.64 16.54 5.89
C LYS A 157 4.81 17.08 7.06
N PRO A 158 4.78 18.40 7.28
CA PRO A 158 3.88 19.01 8.27
C PRO A 158 2.42 18.69 7.94
N MET A 159 1.61 18.59 8.97
CA MET A 159 0.19 18.22 8.83
C MET A 159 -0.70 19.28 9.48
N PRO A 160 -1.86 19.61 8.86
CA PRO A 160 -2.85 20.46 9.48
C PRO A 160 -3.38 19.85 10.79
N GLU A 161 -3.61 20.66 11.81
CA GLU A 161 -4.16 20.23 13.11
C GLU A 161 -5.53 19.56 12.99
N SER A 162 -6.30 19.89 11.94
CA SER A 162 -7.61 19.32 11.64
C SER A 162 -7.57 17.86 11.14
N VAL A 163 -6.39 17.33 10.82
CA VAL A 163 -6.20 15.98 10.25
C VAL A 163 -5.56 15.06 11.29
N SER A 164 -6.22 13.98 11.65
CA SER A 164 -5.67 13.01 12.59
C SER A 164 -4.53 12.17 11.99
N HIS A 165 -3.72 11.56 12.85
CA HIS A 165 -2.64 10.68 12.42
C HIS A 165 -3.14 9.50 11.56
N ASP A 166 -4.27 8.91 11.93
CA ASP A 166 -4.86 7.77 11.21
C ASP A 166 -5.28 8.15 9.77
N VAL A 167 -5.81 9.36 9.58
CA VAL A 167 -6.14 9.90 8.25
C VAL A 167 -4.90 10.02 7.39
N ARG A 168 -3.80 10.53 7.96
CA ARG A 168 -2.52 10.69 7.27
C ARG A 168 -1.92 9.35 6.86
N GLU A 169 -1.99 8.34 7.71
CA GLU A 169 -1.50 7.00 7.38
C GLU A 169 -2.32 6.34 6.28
N SER A 170 -3.59 6.71 6.17
CA SER A 170 -4.52 6.13 5.20
C SER A 170 -4.44 6.72 3.80
N ILE A 171 -3.89 7.95 3.63
CA ILE A 171 -3.87 8.68 2.35
C ILE A 171 -2.50 9.30 2.12
N LEU A 172 -1.83 8.86 1.05
CA LEU A 172 -0.51 9.39 0.68
C LEU A 172 -0.60 10.82 0.15
N ASP A 173 0.51 11.55 0.29
CA ASP A 173 0.68 12.90 -0.23
C ASP A 173 0.83 12.94 -1.77
N THR A 174 1.37 11.88 -2.36
CA THR A 174 1.55 11.72 -3.82
C THR A 174 1.07 10.36 -4.25
N HIS A 175 0.22 10.31 -5.27
CA HIS A 175 -0.28 9.07 -5.89
C HIS A 175 0.31 8.88 -7.30
N VAL A 176 0.51 7.63 -7.71
CA VAL A 176 1.04 7.26 -9.03
C VAL A 176 -0.07 6.60 -9.84
N LEU A 177 -0.55 7.31 -10.86
CA LEU A 177 -1.69 6.94 -11.69
C LEU A 177 -1.27 6.67 -13.15
N GLU A 178 -0.09 6.10 -13.36
CA GLU A 178 0.48 5.76 -14.67
C GLU A 178 -0.39 4.81 -15.48
N PHE A 179 -1.18 3.99 -14.80
CA PHE A 179 -2.08 3.00 -15.39
C PHE A 179 -3.31 3.63 -16.07
N LEU A 180 -3.55 4.94 -15.90
CA LEU A 180 -4.69 5.62 -16.54
C LEU A 180 -4.47 5.86 -18.03
N ASP A 181 -3.21 5.83 -18.50
CA ASP A 181 -2.83 6.00 -19.91
C ASP A 181 -3.53 7.19 -20.57
N LEU A 182 -3.50 8.34 -19.88
CA LEU A 182 -4.13 9.57 -20.35
C LEU A 182 -3.28 10.26 -21.40
N PRO A 183 -3.91 10.91 -22.43
CA PRO A 183 -3.19 11.73 -23.40
C PRO A 183 -2.57 12.97 -22.72
N GLU A 184 -1.62 13.66 -23.39
CA GLU A 184 -0.97 14.86 -22.85
C GLU A 184 -1.97 15.96 -22.45
N GLN A 185 -3.08 16.07 -23.18
CA GLN A 185 -4.15 17.02 -22.89
C GLN A 185 -5.44 16.25 -22.57
N PHE A 186 -5.96 16.45 -21.39
CA PHE A 186 -7.20 15.84 -20.92
C PHE A 186 -7.98 16.79 -20.00
N SER A 187 -9.26 16.53 -19.83
CA SER A 187 -10.14 17.25 -18.93
C SER A 187 -10.33 16.51 -17.58
N GLU A 188 -10.86 17.18 -16.57
CA GLU A 188 -11.27 16.53 -15.29
C GLU A 188 -12.24 15.38 -15.55
N LYS A 189 -13.17 15.54 -16.51
CA LYS A 189 -14.08 14.47 -16.95
C LYS A 189 -13.33 13.26 -17.53
N ASN A 190 -12.28 13.47 -18.33
CA ASN A 190 -11.46 12.37 -18.86
C ASN A 190 -10.70 11.67 -17.72
N LEU A 191 -10.13 12.42 -16.78
CA LEU A 191 -9.45 11.88 -15.62
C LEU A 191 -10.41 11.02 -14.79
N ARG A 192 -11.59 11.53 -14.45
CA ARG A 192 -12.62 10.80 -13.70
C ARG A 192 -13.00 9.50 -14.42
N LYS A 193 -13.32 9.57 -15.70
CA LYS A 193 -13.69 8.39 -16.51
C LYS A 193 -12.57 7.34 -16.51
N ALA A 194 -11.31 7.74 -16.73
CA ALA A 194 -10.17 6.83 -16.70
C ALA A 194 -9.99 6.17 -15.32
N ILE A 195 -10.21 6.91 -14.22
CA ILE A 195 -10.20 6.36 -12.86
C ILE A 195 -11.29 5.27 -12.70
N ILE A 196 -12.49 5.53 -13.17
CA ILE A 196 -13.60 4.56 -13.07
C ILE A 196 -13.32 3.31 -13.91
N GLU A 197 -12.81 3.47 -15.14
CA GLU A 197 -12.42 2.34 -15.99
C GLU A 197 -11.28 1.49 -15.37
N ASN A 198 -10.43 2.10 -14.54
CA ASN A 198 -9.31 1.47 -13.84
C ASN A 198 -9.49 1.43 -12.31
N LEU A 199 -10.73 1.37 -11.84
CA LEU A 199 -11.07 1.52 -10.42
C LEU A 199 -10.31 0.56 -9.50
N LYS A 200 -10.07 -0.67 -9.94
CA LYS A 200 -9.28 -1.65 -9.16
C LYS A 200 -7.86 -1.14 -8.91
N GLN A 201 -7.18 -0.64 -9.92
CA GLN A 201 -5.83 -0.11 -9.81
C GLN A 201 -5.80 1.16 -8.96
N PHE A 202 -6.81 2.01 -9.10
CA PHE A 202 -6.98 3.21 -8.31
C PHE A 202 -7.14 2.89 -6.82
N ILE A 203 -8.00 1.93 -6.46
CA ILE A 203 -8.16 1.48 -5.07
C ILE A 203 -6.85 0.87 -4.53
N LEU A 204 -6.11 0.11 -5.34
CA LEU A 204 -4.82 -0.45 -4.92
C LEU A 204 -3.76 0.63 -4.68
N GLU A 205 -3.84 1.76 -5.36
CA GLU A 205 -2.95 2.90 -5.14
C GLU A 205 -3.35 3.73 -3.92
N PHE A 206 -4.65 3.98 -3.73
CA PHE A 206 -5.16 4.74 -2.58
C PHE A 206 -5.16 3.95 -1.27
N GLY A 207 -5.40 2.64 -1.33
CA GLY A 207 -5.46 1.74 -0.18
C GLY A 207 -6.69 0.83 -0.24
N ARG A 208 -6.56 -0.40 0.27
CA ARG A 208 -7.63 -1.42 0.21
C ARG A 208 -8.81 -1.15 1.13
N ASP A 209 -8.66 -0.21 2.05
CA ASP A 209 -9.76 0.20 2.92
C ASP A 209 -10.73 1.17 2.25
N PHE A 210 -10.46 1.59 1.00
CA PHE A 210 -11.37 2.42 0.22
C PHE A 210 -12.40 1.57 -0.53
N THR A 211 -13.66 1.88 -0.33
CA THR A 211 -14.81 1.30 -1.03
C THR A 211 -15.46 2.38 -1.86
N PHE A 212 -15.61 2.15 -3.16
CA PHE A 212 -16.26 3.09 -4.08
C PHE A 212 -17.76 3.14 -3.85
N ILE A 213 -18.32 4.35 -3.70
CA ILE A 213 -19.75 4.61 -3.56
C ILE A 213 -20.33 5.11 -4.87
N GLY A 214 -19.70 6.09 -5.52
CA GLY A 214 -20.20 6.65 -6.77
C GLY A 214 -19.33 7.73 -7.38
N GLU A 215 -19.55 8.00 -8.66
CA GLU A 215 -19.04 9.16 -9.39
C GLU A 215 -20.16 10.18 -9.62
N GLU A 216 -19.80 11.47 -9.81
CA GLU A 216 -20.77 12.56 -9.92
C GLU A 216 -21.86 12.44 -8.85
N TYR A 217 -21.42 12.16 -7.62
CA TYR A 217 -22.37 11.88 -6.53
C TYR A 217 -23.14 13.14 -6.18
N ARG A 218 -24.46 13.09 -6.41
CA ARG A 218 -25.36 14.23 -6.20
C ARG A 218 -25.62 14.45 -4.72
N VAL A 219 -25.38 15.68 -4.24
CA VAL A 219 -25.85 16.20 -2.96
C VAL A 219 -26.74 17.41 -3.24
N GLN A 220 -27.88 17.49 -2.55
CA GLN A 220 -28.81 18.60 -2.71
C GLN A 220 -28.82 19.48 -1.46
N VAL A 221 -28.51 20.77 -1.64
CA VAL A 221 -28.54 21.75 -0.55
C VAL A 221 -29.51 22.87 -0.93
N GLY A 222 -30.56 23.01 -0.16
CA GLY A 222 -31.71 23.85 -0.55
C GLY A 222 -32.35 23.34 -1.85
N ASN A 223 -32.43 24.21 -2.84
CA ASN A 223 -33.00 23.88 -4.17
C ASN A 223 -31.91 23.69 -5.24
N THR A 224 -30.65 23.53 -4.86
CA THR A 224 -29.54 23.42 -5.79
C THR A 224 -28.87 22.07 -5.66
N ASP A 225 -28.58 21.46 -6.79
CA ASP A 225 -27.84 20.21 -6.90
C ASP A 225 -26.36 20.51 -7.08
N PHE A 226 -25.53 19.77 -6.33
CA PHE A 226 -24.08 19.79 -6.43
C PHE A 226 -23.59 18.36 -6.68
N PHE A 227 -22.43 18.22 -7.30
CA PHE A 227 -21.90 16.91 -7.72
C PHE A 227 -20.45 16.75 -7.24
N ILE A 228 -20.21 15.72 -6.44
CA ILE A 228 -18.90 15.32 -5.97
C ILE A 228 -18.29 14.43 -7.05
N ASP A 229 -17.06 14.71 -7.50
CA ASP A 229 -16.43 13.94 -8.59
C ASP A 229 -16.38 12.43 -8.29
N LEU A 230 -15.82 12.05 -7.13
CA LEU A 230 -15.77 10.67 -6.66
C LEU A 230 -16.12 10.61 -5.17
N LEU A 231 -16.98 9.70 -4.78
CA LEU A 231 -17.27 9.42 -3.38
C LEU A 231 -16.83 8.01 -3.02
N PHE A 232 -16.04 7.92 -1.96
CA PHE A 232 -15.59 6.65 -1.35
C PHE A 232 -16.03 6.58 0.10
N TYR A 233 -15.97 5.37 0.66
CA TYR A 233 -16.00 5.10 2.08
C TYR A 233 -14.68 4.48 2.50
N ASN A 234 -14.05 5.00 3.53
CA ASN A 234 -12.85 4.42 4.11
C ASN A 234 -13.22 3.57 5.33
N ARG A 235 -12.97 2.26 5.26
CA ARG A 235 -13.34 1.28 6.28
C ARG A 235 -12.55 1.43 7.57
N ALA A 236 -11.25 1.72 7.49
CA ALA A 236 -10.39 1.90 8.65
C ALA A 236 -10.78 3.16 9.43
N LEU A 237 -11.06 4.26 8.73
CA LEU A 237 -11.50 5.53 9.31
C LEU A 237 -13.00 5.55 9.63
N SER A 238 -13.78 4.60 9.12
CA SER A 238 -15.24 4.55 9.25
C SER A 238 -15.91 5.87 8.82
N CYS A 239 -15.50 6.45 7.69
CA CYS A 239 -16.00 7.74 7.22
C CYS A 239 -16.19 7.80 5.70
N LEU A 240 -17.00 8.74 5.24
CA LEU A 240 -17.12 9.11 3.83
C LEU A 240 -15.89 9.93 3.40
N VAL A 241 -15.42 9.68 2.17
CA VAL A 241 -14.27 10.39 1.60
C VAL A 241 -14.63 10.92 0.21
N PRO A 242 -15.07 12.18 0.10
CA PRO A 242 -15.21 12.87 -1.18
C PRO A 242 -13.83 13.18 -1.74
N ILE A 243 -13.61 12.87 -3.02
CA ILE A 243 -12.40 13.21 -3.77
C ILE A 243 -12.78 14.19 -4.86
N GLU A 244 -12.17 15.37 -4.83
CA GLU A 244 -12.29 16.41 -5.85
C GLU A 244 -11.08 16.35 -6.77
N LEU A 245 -11.29 16.24 -8.08
CA LEU A 245 -10.25 16.08 -9.08
C LEU A 245 -9.88 17.44 -9.70
N LYS A 246 -8.58 17.71 -9.82
CA LYS A 246 -8.07 18.92 -10.48
C LYS A 246 -6.93 18.56 -11.44
N ILE A 247 -7.07 18.93 -12.70
CA ILE A 247 -6.05 18.70 -13.74
C ILE A 247 -4.90 19.72 -13.70
N GLY A 248 -5.02 20.75 -12.86
CA GLY A 248 -4.02 21.81 -12.69
C GLY A 248 -3.33 21.78 -11.33
N LYS A 249 -2.60 22.86 -11.05
CA LYS A 249 -1.99 23.11 -9.74
C LYS A 249 -3.08 23.39 -8.70
N PHE A 250 -2.87 22.90 -7.47
CA PHE A 250 -3.71 23.26 -6.32
C PHE A 250 -3.84 24.77 -6.15
N LYS A 251 -5.06 25.22 -5.82
CA LYS A 251 -5.37 26.62 -5.49
C LYS A 251 -6.19 26.67 -4.21
N PRO A 252 -6.01 27.72 -3.35
CA PRO A 252 -6.75 27.86 -2.10
C PRO A 252 -8.27 27.86 -2.25
N GLU A 253 -8.79 28.33 -3.39
CA GLU A 253 -10.22 28.34 -3.70
C GLU A 253 -10.88 26.93 -3.73
N HIS A 254 -10.10 25.87 -3.99
CA HIS A 254 -10.60 24.51 -3.99
C HIS A 254 -11.04 24.03 -2.60
N ILE A 255 -10.49 24.63 -1.52
CA ILE A 255 -10.87 24.31 -0.14
C ILE A 255 -12.34 24.65 0.13
N GLY A 256 -12.84 25.76 -0.43
CA GLY A 256 -14.24 26.13 -0.25
C GLY A 256 -15.21 25.10 -0.81
N GLN A 257 -14.90 24.51 -1.96
CA GLN A 257 -15.72 23.48 -2.59
C GLN A 257 -15.72 22.20 -1.76
N ILE A 258 -14.56 21.72 -1.35
CA ILE A 258 -14.48 20.46 -0.59
C ILE A 258 -15.13 20.61 0.80
N ASN A 259 -14.92 21.74 1.49
CA ASN A 259 -15.56 22.02 2.78
C ASN A 259 -17.08 22.01 2.69
N PHE A 260 -17.64 22.56 1.60
CA PHE A 260 -19.06 22.53 1.36
C PHE A 260 -19.57 21.09 1.18
N TYR A 261 -18.83 20.25 0.47
CA TYR A 261 -19.17 18.84 0.30
C TYR A 261 -19.11 18.06 1.61
N LEU A 262 -18.09 18.31 2.44
CA LEU A 262 -17.95 17.68 3.76
C LEU A 262 -19.16 18.00 4.65
N GLU A 263 -19.57 19.27 4.71
CA GLU A 263 -20.73 19.69 5.47
C GLU A 263 -22.01 19.06 4.96
N ALA A 264 -22.22 19.00 3.63
CA ALA A 264 -23.41 18.38 3.04
C ALA A 264 -23.46 16.86 3.32
N LEU A 265 -22.31 16.17 3.21
CA LEU A 265 -22.21 14.74 3.51
C LEU A 265 -22.47 14.45 4.99
N ASP A 266 -21.89 15.24 5.88
CA ASP A 266 -22.01 15.02 7.33
C ASP A 266 -23.42 15.27 7.85
N ARG A 267 -24.17 16.22 7.24
CA ARG A 267 -25.55 16.51 7.63
C ARG A 267 -26.56 15.55 7.03
N ASP A 268 -26.43 15.25 5.74
CA ASP A 268 -27.53 14.67 4.98
C ASP A 268 -27.29 13.22 4.54
N VAL A 269 -26.02 12.75 4.52
CA VAL A 269 -25.67 11.43 3.98
C VAL A 269 -25.06 10.51 5.03
N LYS A 270 -24.18 11.04 5.89
CA LYS A 270 -23.47 10.31 6.92
C LYS A 270 -24.42 9.62 7.90
N LYS A 271 -24.15 8.37 8.21
CA LYS A 271 -24.89 7.62 9.23
C LYS A 271 -24.43 7.99 10.65
N PRO A 272 -25.29 7.80 11.68
CA PRO A 272 -24.99 8.18 13.06
C PRO A 272 -23.74 7.50 13.65
N ASN A 273 -23.38 6.31 13.16
CA ASN A 273 -22.24 5.51 13.61
C ASN A 273 -20.96 5.76 12.80
N GLU A 274 -21.00 6.67 11.83
CA GLU A 274 -19.84 7.03 11.01
C GLU A 274 -19.13 8.27 11.58
N ASN A 275 -17.83 8.32 11.41
CA ASN A 275 -17.01 9.46 11.75
C ASN A 275 -17.24 10.62 10.77
N PRO A 276 -16.88 11.86 11.12
CA PRO A 276 -16.91 12.99 10.19
C PRO A 276 -16.16 12.68 8.89
N SER A 277 -16.73 13.15 7.79
CA SER A 277 -16.17 12.94 6.44
C SER A 277 -14.79 13.59 6.30
N VAL A 278 -13.90 12.97 5.52
CA VAL A 278 -12.55 13.45 5.24
C VAL A 278 -12.41 13.80 3.76
N GLY A 279 -12.10 15.07 3.46
CA GLY A 279 -11.96 15.56 2.10
C GLY A 279 -10.60 15.28 1.49
N VAL A 280 -10.57 14.95 0.20
CA VAL A 280 -9.34 14.83 -0.59
C VAL A 280 -9.43 15.69 -1.84
N ILE A 281 -8.46 16.58 -2.03
CA ILE A 281 -8.26 17.28 -3.30
C ILE A 281 -7.09 16.60 -4.00
N LEU A 282 -7.35 15.97 -5.15
CA LEU A 282 -6.36 15.29 -5.96
C LEU A 282 -6.01 16.14 -7.18
N CYS A 283 -4.82 16.73 -7.19
CA CYS A 283 -4.39 17.70 -8.20
C CYS A 283 -3.13 17.25 -8.96
N ALA A 284 -2.87 17.84 -10.13
CA ALA A 284 -1.68 17.49 -10.91
C ALA A 284 -0.37 17.96 -10.27
N SER A 285 -0.44 19.05 -9.48
CA SER A 285 0.71 19.54 -8.71
C SER A 285 0.26 20.43 -7.57
N LYS A 286 1.10 20.60 -6.55
CA LYS A 286 0.86 21.47 -5.43
C LYS A 286 2.16 22.16 -4.97
N ASP A 287 2.00 23.19 -4.17
CA ASP A 287 3.06 23.85 -3.42
C ASP A 287 2.74 23.64 -1.95
N ASP A 288 3.62 22.96 -1.24
CA ASP A 288 3.37 22.56 0.14
C ASP A 288 3.13 23.77 1.07
N ALA A 289 3.84 24.90 0.87
CA ALA A 289 3.61 26.12 1.63
C ALA A 289 2.22 26.72 1.36
N VAL A 290 1.77 26.71 0.09
CA VAL A 290 0.42 27.20 -0.25
C VAL A 290 -0.66 26.30 0.36
N VAL A 291 -0.45 24.97 0.36
CA VAL A 291 -1.36 24.02 1.01
C VAL A 291 -1.43 24.26 2.51
N GLU A 292 -0.29 24.39 3.19
CA GLU A 292 -0.20 24.68 4.61
C GLU A 292 -0.97 25.95 4.98
N TYR A 293 -0.71 27.06 4.26
CA TYR A 293 -1.43 28.31 4.49
C TYR A 293 -2.95 28.21 4.23
N ALA A 294 -3.35 27.47 3.19
CA ALA A 294 -4.76 27.30 2.86
C ALA A 294 -5.51 26.46 3.91
N LEU A 295 -4.85 25.48 4.51
CA LEU A 295 -5.43 24.59 5.51
C LEU A 295 -5.26 25.07 6.97
N SER A 296 -4.39 26.04 7.25
CA SER A 296 -4.04 26.50 8.60
C SER A 296 -5.23 26.95 9.44
N ARG A 297 -6.32 27.38 8.82
CA ARG A 297 -7.57 27.81 9.48
C ARG A 297 -8.78 26.93 9.12
N SER A 298 -8.55 25.81 8.41
CA SER A 298 -9.61 24.86 8.10
C SER A 298 -9.90 24.02 9.32
N MET A 299 -11.15 23.99 9.74
CA MET A 299 -11.63 23.06 10.78
C MET A 299 -12.02 21.71 10.22
N SER A 300 -12.20 21.61 8.90
CA SER A 300 -12.60 20.37 8.23
C SER A 300 -11.36 19.52 7.90
N PRO A 301 -11.39 18.22 8.16
CA PRO A 301 -10.27 17.32 7.85
C PRO A 301 -10.13 17.17 6.32
N THR A 302 -9.23 17.93 5.73
CA THR A 302 -8.98 17.94 4.28
C THR A 302 -7.53 17.70 3.98
N LEU A 303 -7.26 16.80 3.05
CA LEU A 303 -5.95 16.50 2.49
C LEU A 303 -5.85 17.01 1.06
N VAL A 304 -4.67 17.49 0.70
CA VAL A 304 -4.34 17.85 -0.68
C VAL A 304 -3.21 16.92 -1.14
N ALA A 305 -3.53 16.02 -2.06
CA ALA A 305 -2.59 15.09 -2.66
C ALA A 305 -2.30 15.48 -4.11
N ASP A 306 -1.09 15.22 -4.60
CA ASP A 306 -0.80 15.32 -6.02
C ASP A 306 -0.75 13.94 -6.69
N TYR A 307 -0.94 13.89 -8.01
CA TYR A 307 -0.81 12.67 -8.78
C TYR A 307 0.26 12.77 -9.86
N ARG A 308 0.85 11.62 -10.20
CA ARG A 308 1.82 11.46 -11.29
C ARG A 308 1.29 10.46 -12.31
N LEU A 309 1.37 10.81 -13.59
CA LEU A 309 0.97 9.95 -14.71
C LEU A 309 2.15 9.15 -15.29
N CYS A 310 3.28 9.13 -14.62
CA CYS A 310 4.45 8.34 -14.97
C CYS A 310 5.09 7.76 -13.70
N LEU A 311 5.86 6.71 -13.88
CA LEU A 311 6.61 6.12 -12.77
C LEU A 311 7.63 7.13 -12.22
N PRO A 312 7.75 7.24 -10.90
CA PRO A 312 8.71 8.15 -10.28
C PRO A 312 10.14 7.66 -10.46
N ASP A 313 11.09 8.60 -10.52
CA ASP A 313 12.50 8.25 -10.42
C ASP A 313 12.84 7.92 -8.95
N LYS A 314 13.10 6.64 -8.70
CA LYS A 314 13.43 6.14 -7.35
C LYS A 314 14.66 6.82 -6.76
N THR A 315 15.67 7.16 -7.58
CA THR A 315 16.89 7.81 -7.10
C THR A 315 16.61 9.23 -6.60
N LEU A 316 15.77 9.97 -7.32
CA LEU A 316 15.35 11.32 -6.88
C LEU A 316 14.57 11.27 -5.58
N LEU A 317 13.65 10.30 -5.43
CA LEU A 317 12.89 10.13 -4.19
C LEU A 317 13.80 9.72 -3.00
N GLN A 318 14.78 8.84 -3.23
CA GLN A 318 15.76 8.45 -2.21
C GLN A 318 16.62 9.64 -1.76
N ASN A 319 17.06 10.48 -2.69
CA ASN A 319 17.81 11.70 -2.35
C ASN A 319 16.95 12.67 -1.53
N LYS A 320 15.71 12.90 -1.95
CA LYS A 320 14.77 13.76 -1.21
C LYS A 320 14.48 13.22 0.20
N LEU A 321 14.31 11.91 0.34
CA LEU A 321 14.10 11.29 1.65
C LEU A 321 15.31 11.47 2.56
N ARG A 322 16.54 11.36 2.02
CA ARG A 322 17.77 11.60 2.76
C ARG A 322 17.87 13.05 3.24
N GLU A 323 17.66 14.02 2.35
CA GLU A 323 17.64 15.44 2.70
C GLU A 323 16.66 15.76 3.83
N LEU A 324 15.43 15.22 3.75
CA LEU A 324 14.42 15.40 4.80
C LEU A 324 14.82 14.73 6.12
N THR A 325 15.59 13.65 6.07
CA THR A 325 16.08 12.97 7.28
C THR A 325 17.21 13.77 7.93
N GLU A 326 18.13 14.29 7.13
CA GLU A 326 19.23 15.14 7.60
C GLU A 326 18.70 16.42 8.25
N LEU A 327 17.76 17.13 7.61
CA LEU A 327 17.09 18.31 8.16
C LEU A 327 16.36 18.03 9.47
N ALA A 328 15.73 16.86 9.61
CA ALA A 328 15.05 16.48 10.85
C ALA A 328 16.04 16.19 11.99
N LEU A 329 17.22 15.65 11.70
CA LEU A 329 18.29 15.42 12.69
C LEU A 329 18.90 16.75 13.13
N GLU A 330 19.20 17.66 12.19
CA GLU A 330 19.77 18.99 12.50
C GLU A 330 18.79 19.84 13.35
N SER A 331 17.48 19.73 13.12
CA SER A 331 16.46 20.43 13.92
C SER A 331 16.21 19.78 15.30
N GLY A 332 16.52 18.50 15.47
CA GLY A 332 16.43 17.79 16.75
C GLY A 332 17.61 18.05 17.69
N GLU A 333 18.82 18.26 17.18
CA GLU A 333 20.02 18.57 17.98
C GLU A 333 20.03 20.02 18.52
N GLY A 334 19.21 20.93 17.96
CA GLY A 334 19.10 22.32 18.42
C GLY A 334 18.26 22.51 19.70
N ASN A 335 17.57 21.50 20.20
CA ASN A 335 16.64 21.62 21.33
C ASN A 335 17.15 21.02 22.66
N GLU A 336 18.38 20.47 22.69
CA GLU A 336 18.97 19.93 23.94
C GLU A 336 19.99 20.88 24.60
N GLY A 337 20.09 22.14 24.16
CA GLY A 337 21.13 23.08 24.56
C GLY A 337 20.75 24.21 25.51
N ASP A 338 19.48 24.38 25.89
CA ASP A 338 19.04 25.54 26.75
C ASP A 338 18.23 25.08 27.99
N GLU A 339 18.76 24.14 28.78
CA GLU A 339 18.37 23.93 30.18
C GLU A 339 19.65 23.79 31.02
N GLU A 340 20.25 24.92 31.39
CA GLU A 340 21.08 25.07 32.59
C GLU A 340 20.57 26.27 33.41
#